data_4ad91fc9cc60e41428202d8812b9db12
#
_entry.id   4ad91fc9cc60e41428202d8812b9db12
#
_cell.length_a   1.000
_cell.length_b   1.000
_cell.length_c   1.000
_cell.angle_alpha   90.00
_cell.angle_beta   90.00
_cell.angle_gamma   90.00
#
_symmetry.space_group_name_H-M   'P 1'
#
loop_
_entity.id
_entity.type
_entity.pdbx_description
1 polymer ?
#
loop_
_entity_poly.entity_id
_entity_poly.type
_entity_poly.pdbx_seq_one_letter_code
_entity_poly.pdbx_strand_id
1 'polypeptide(L)'
;MLKIPLSPVPAQSLKVKLAGQNCQIRVYYRFGSTYMDLTAGGVVVVTGAICRDRQNIVQIAQNAFQGALLFVDMLGQSDPLYSGFGERGRLFYKAANEL
;
A
#
# COMPACT_ATOMS: atom_id res chain seq x y z
N MET A 1 -5.07 4.71 -12.08
CA MET A 1 -4.52 4.02 -10.89
C MET A 1 -4.54 2.52 -11.09
N LEU A 2 -3.54 1.85 -10.58
CA LEU A 2 -3.45 0.40 -10.62
C LEU A 2 -3.92 -0.18 -9.29
N LYS A 3 -4.89 -1.09 -9.34
CA LYS A 3 -5.35 -1.79 -8.14
C LYS A 3 -4.41 -2.96 -7.84
N ILE A 4 -3.93 -3.03 -6.60
CA ILE A 4 -3.07 -4.12 -6.14
C ILE A 4 -3.93 -5.11 -5.38
N PRO A 5 -4.03 -6.37 -5.83
CA PRO A 5 -4.90 -7.36 -5.17
C PRO A 5 -4.37 -7.75 -3.80
N LEU A 6 -5.26 -7.76 -2.81
CA LEU A 6 -4.97 -8.19 -1.45
C LEU A 6 -5.97 -9.25 -1.01
N SER A 7 -5.52 -10.18 -0.19
CA SER A 7 -6.38 -11.16 0.47
C SER A 7 -6.85 -10.63 1.83
N PRO A 8 -8.04 -11.03 2.31
CA PRO A 8 -8.55 -10.56 3.60
C PRO A 8 -7.92 -11.34 4.77
N VAL A 9 -6.62 -11.16 4.96
CA VAL A 9 -5.85 -11.85 6.01
C VAL A 9 -5.04 -10.81 6.81
N PRO A 10 -4.74 -11.09 8.10
CA PRO A 10 -4.08 -10.10 8.95
C PRO A 10 -2.62 -9.82 8.61
N ALA A 11 -1.97 -10.67 7.83
CA ALA A 11 -0.61 -10.43 7.38
C ALA A 11 -0.38 -11.10 6.04
N GLN A 12 0.26 -10.39 5.12
CA GLN A 12 0.56 -10.93 3.80
C GLN A 12 1.73 -10.19 3.17
N SER A 13 2.44 -10.88 2.29
CA SER A 13 3.48 -10.27 1.47
C SER A 13 3.18 -10.59 0.01
N LEU A 14 3.45 -9.64 -0.86
CA LEU A 14 3.27 -9.83 -2.28
C LEU A 14 4.37 -9.12 -3.04
N LYS A 15 4.64 -9.61 -4.25
CA LYS A 15 5.57 -9.00 -5.19
C LYS A 15 4.78 -8.46 -6.36
N VAL A 16 5.07 -7.22 -6.73
CA VAL A 16 4.38 -6.54 -7.81
C VAL A 16 5.35 -5.60 -8.51
N LYS A 17 5.19 -5.43 -9.81
CA LYS A 17 6.01 -4.51 -10.58
C LYS A 17 5.32 -3.17 -10.67
N LEU A 18 5.95 -2.13 -10.13
CA LEU A 18 5.42 -0.76 -10.11
C LEU A 18 6.49 0.18 -10.67
N ALA A 19 6.11 1.06 -11.59
CA ALA A 19 7.03 2.01 -12.23
C ALA A 19 8.28 1.32 -12.82
N GLY A 20 8.11 0.12 -13.36
CA GLY A 20 9.21 -0.64 -13.94
C GLY A 20 10.14 -1.30 -12.92
N GLN A 21 9.83 -1.23 -11.65
CA GLN A 21 10.63 -1.82 -10.58
C GLN A 21 9.93 -3.00 -9.92
N ASN A 22 10.71 -4.02 -9.56
CA ASN A 22 10.19 -5.14 -8.78
C ASN A 22 10.04 -4.69 -7.32
N CYS A 23 8.81 -4.60 -6.87
CA CYS A 23 8.48 -4.16 -5.51
C CYS A 23 8.01 -5.32 -4.68
N GLN A 24 8.36 -5.31 -3.41
CA GLN A 24 7.82 -6.22 -2.41
C GLN A 24 7.05 -5.41 -1.40
N ILE A 25 5.79 -5.79 -1.20
CA ILE A 25 4.89 -5.11 -0.27
C ILE A 25 4.50 -6.11 0.81
N ARG A 26 4.68 -5.72 2.06
CA ARG A 26 4.17 -6.47 3.20
C ARG A 26 3.13 -5.62 3.90
N VAL A 27 1.91 -6.18 4.06
CA VAL A 27 0.80 -5.52 4.73
C VAL A 27 0.44 -6.36 5.95
N TYR A 28 0.36 -5.72 7.11
CA TYR A 28 0.09 -6.44 8.34
C TYR A 28 -0.71 -5.60 9.32
N TYR A 29 -1.52 -6.29 10.10
CA TYR A 29 -2.35 -5.69 11.15
C TYR A 29 -1.65 -5.85 12.50
N ARG A 30 -1.56 -4.76 13.25
CA ARG A 30 -0.93 -4.76 14.58
C ARG A 30 -1.53 -3.62 15.41
N PHE A 31 -1.86 -3.92 16.66
CA PHE A 31 -2.34 -2.91 17.62
C PHE A 31 -3.50 -2.06 17.09
N GLY A 32 -4.44 -2.69 16.41
CA GLY A 32 -5.64 -2.02 15.92
C GLY A 32 -5.47 -1.23 14.62
N SER A 33 -4.31 -1.29 13.98
CA SER A 33 -4.04 -0.55 12.75
C SER A 33 -3.37 -1.43 11.71
N THR A 34 -3.42 -1.00 10.46
CA THR A 34 -2.75 -1.64 9.33
C THR A 34 -1.46 -0.89 9.03
N TYR A 35 -0.38 -1.64 8.82
CA TYR A 35 0.94 -1.11 8.52
C TYR A 35 1.48 -1.72 7.23
N MET A 36 2.42 -1.03 6.60
CA MET A 36 3.04 -1.50 5.37
C MET A 36 4.55 -1.33 5.41
N ASP A 37 5.24 -2.35 4.88
CA ASP A 37 6.65 -2.26 4.51
C ASP A 37 6.72 -2.31 2.99
N LEU A 38 7.55 -1.47 2.39
CA LEU A 38 7.74 -1.43 0.94
C LEU A 38 9.23 -1.46 0.62
N THR A 39 9.60 -2.40 -0.25
CA THR A 39 10.94 -2.48 -0.84
C THR A 39 10.80 -2.36 -2.35
N ALA A 40 11.57 -1.51 -2.99
CA ALA A 40 11.55 -1.30 -4.44
C ALA A 40 12.95 -1.46 -5.01
N GLY A 41 13.12 -2.40 -5.96
CA GLY A 41 14.40 -2.66 -6.58
C GLY A 41 15.50 -3.05 -5.60
N GLY A 42 15.15 -3.72 -4.50
CA GLY A 42 16.09 -4.10 -3.45
C GLY A 42 16.39 -3.01 -2.42
N VAL A 43 15.77 -1.84 -2.55
CA VAL A 43 15.95 -0.73 -1.61
C VAL A 43 14.72 -0.59 -0.73
N VAL A 44 14.93 -0.52 0.59
CA VAL A 44 13.85 -0.31 1.55
C VAL A 44 13.32 1.12 1.40
N VAL A 45 12.05 1.27 1.07
CA VAL A 45 11.41 2.58 0.88
C VAL A 45 10.72 3.04 2.17
N VAL A 46 9.88 2.18 2.75
CA VAL A 46 9.24 2.46 4.03
C VAL A 46 9.19 1.19 4.86
N THR A 47 9.25 1.35 6.18
CA THR A 47 9.13 0.28 7.15
C THR A 47 8.14 0.71 8.23
N GLY A 48 7.11 -0.11 8.48
CA GLY A 48 6.13 0.16 9.53
C GLY A 48 5.32 1.42 9.29
N ALA A 49 5.04 1.76 8.04
CA ALA A 49 4.24 2.94 7.71
C ALA A 49 2.76 2.65 7.99
N ILE A 50 2.11 3.52 8.76
CA ILE A 50 0.70 3.37 9.06
C ILE A 50 -0.13 3.66 7.80
N CYS A 51 -1.14 2.82 7.57
CA CYS A 51 -2.04 2.94 6.43
C CYS A 51 -3.34 3.58 6.86
N ARG A 52 -3.66 4.73 6.29
CA ARG A 52 -4.91 5.44 6.54
C ARG A 52 -5.66 5.61 5.24
N ASP A 53 -6.98 5.79 5.34
CA ASP A 53 -7.83 5.96 4.16
C ASP A 53 -7.40 7.19 3.35
N ARG A 54 -7.19 6.99 2.05
CA ARG A 54 -6.87 8.02 1.05
C ARG A 54 -5.61 8.83 1.31
N GLN A 55 -4.71 8.32 2.16
CA GLN A 55 -3.42 8.97 2.42
C GLN A 55 -2.28 8.21 1.75
N ASN A 56 -1.37 8.94 1.13
CA ASN A 56 -0.17 8.33 0.54
C ASN A 56 0.68 7.70 1.64
N ILE A 57 0.96 6.41 1.52
CA ILE A 57 1.77 5.65 2.46
C ILE A 57 3.24 6.03 2.33
N VAL A 58 3.70 6.34 1.13
CA VAL A 58 5.07 6.79 0.85
C VAL A 58 5.10 8.31 0.95
N GLN A 59 5.20 8.84 2.17
CA GLN A 59 5.06 10.28 2.41
C GLN A 59 6.35 11.06 2.18
N ILE A 60 7.49 10.37 2.23
CA ILE A 60 8.79 11.02 1.97
C ILE A 60 9.19 10.69 0.55
N ALA A 61 9.48 11.72 -0.25
CA ALA A 61 9.92 11.53 -1.61
C ALA A 61 11.24 10.74 -1.62
N GLN A 62 11.23 9.61 -2.33
CA GLN A 62 12.37 8.71 -2.43
C GLN A 62 12.72 8.52 -3.89
N ASN A 63 14.00 8.64 -4.23
CA ASN A 63 14.46 8.36 -5.59
C ASN A 63 14.28 6.88 -5.97
N ALA A 64 14.19 6.01 -4.98
CA ALA A 64 14.02 4.59 -5.20
C ALA A 64 12.60 4.21 -5.63
N PHE A 65 11.61 5.05 -5.35
CA PHE A 65 10.20 4.75 -5.64
C PHE A 65 9.49 5.99 -6.17
N GLN A 66 8.84 5.86 -7.31
CA GLN A 66 8.07 6.93 -7.93
C GLN A 66 6.59 6.63 -7.87
N GLY A 67 5.79 7.64 -7.48
CA GLY A 67 4.35 7.52 -7.38
C GLY A 67 3.88 7.45 -5.94
N ALA A 68 2.67 6.96 -5.74
CA ALA A 68 2.03 6.87 -4.43
C ALA A 68 1.34 5.53 -4.25
N LEU A 69 1.30 5.07 -3.00
CA LEU A 69 0.49 3.93 -2.58
C LEU A 69 -0.55 4.44 -1.59
N LEU A 70 -1.80 4.08 -1.80
CA LEU A 70 -2.88 4.49 -0.91
C LEU A 70 -3.98 3.45 -0.85
N PHE A 71 -4.59 3.34 0.33
CA PHE A 71 -5.83 2.59 0.50
C PHE A 71 -7.01 3.51 0.28
N VAL A 72 -8.08 2.97 -0.29
CA VAL A 72 -9.35 3.67 -0.44
C VAL A 72 -10.45 2.78 0.11
N ASP A 73 -11.23 3.32 1.04
CA ASP A 73 -12.46 2.67 1.52
C ASP A 73 -13.57 2.93 0.49
N MET A 74 -13.96 1.90 -0.21
CA MET A 74 -14.98 1.98 -1.27
C MET A 74 -16.39 2.18 -0.72
N LEU A 75 -16.59 1.99 0.58
CA LEU A 75 -17.91 2.10 1.22
C LEU A 75 -18.01 3.29 2.18
N GLY A 76 -16.95 4.07 2.33
CA GLY A 76 -16.95 5.20 3.25
C GLY A 76 -15.59 5.86 3.37
N GLN A 77 -15.19 6.17 4.58
CA GLN A 77 -13.92 6.87 4.88
C GLN A 77 -13.19 6.21 6.05
N SER A 78 -13.37 4.91 6.23
CA SER A 78 -12.71 4.17 7.30
C SER A 78 -11.28 3.78 6.91
N ASP A 79 -10.38 3.77 7.89
CA ASP A 79 -9.03 3.28 7.69
C ASP A 79 -9.04 1.79 7.34
N PRO A 80 -8.04 1.32 6.58
CA PRO A 80 -8.06 -0.06 6.09
C PRO A 80 -8.00 -1.08 7.22
N LEU A 81 -8.84 -2.11 7.11
CA LEU A 81 -8.86 -3.27 7.99
C LEU A 81 -8.84 -4.51 7.12
N TYR A 82 -8.01 -5.50 7.48
CA TYR A 82 -7.76 -6.66 6.63
C TYR A 82 -9.02 -7.43 6.24
N SER A 83 -10.03 -7.49 7.11
CA SER A 83 -11.27 -8.23 6.81
C SER A 83 -12.05 -7.65 5.63
N GLY A 84 -11.80 -6.40 5.26
CA GLY A 84 -12.44 -5.74 4.13
C GLY A 84 -11.58 -5.69 2.86
N PHE A 85 -10.38 -6.26 2.88
CA PHE A 85 -9.49 -6.19 1.72
C PHE A 85 -10.09 -6.89 0.50
N GLY A 86 -10.01 -6.23 -0.65
CA GLY A 86 -10.54 -6.72 -1.91
C GLY A 86 -11.97 -6.30 -2.20
N GLU A 87 -12.74 -5.94 -1.17
CA GLU A 87 -14.11 -5.45 -1.33
C GLU A 87 -14.21 -3.99 -0.94
N ARG A 88 -14.22 -3.72 0.35
CA ARG A 88 -14.34 -2.37 0.90
C ARG A 88 -13.01 -1.64 0.85
N GLY A 89 -11.93 -2.23 1.37
CA GLY A 89 -10.61 -1.64 1.40
C GLY A 89 -9.78 -2.10 0.21
N ARG A 90 -9.35 -1.16 -0.63
CA ARG A 90 -8.55 -1.46 -1.82
C ARG A 90 -7.26 -0.67 -1.80
N LEU A 91 -6.17 -1.35 -2.16
CA LEU A 91 -4.85 -0.73 -2.29
C LEU A 91 -4.63 -0.34 -3.75
N PHE A 92 -4.25 0.93 -3.97
CA PHE A 92 -3.97 1.46 -5.30
C PHE A 92 -2.55 1.99 -5.39
N TYR A 93 -1.95 1.80 -6.55
CA TYR A 93 -0.74 2.50 -6.94
C TYR A 93 -1.09 3.62 -7.91
N LYS A 94 -0.61 4.83 -7.62
CA LYS A 94 -0.80 5.98 -8.45
C LYS A 94 0.56 6.38 -9.02
N ALA A 95 0.70 6.33 -10.33
CA ALA A 95 1.97 6.64 -10.99
C ALA A 95 2.31 8.12 -10.84
N ALA A 96 3.59 8.47 -11.01
CA ALA A 96 4.04 9.86 -10.84
C ALA A 96 3.31 10.82 -11.76
N ASN A 97 2.95 10.40 -12.97
CA ASN A 97 2.20 11.24 -13.91
C ASN A 97 0.70 11.34 -13.60
N GLU A 98 0.23 10.62 -12.59
CA GLU A 98 -1.17 10.67 -12.13
C GLU A 98 -1.33 11.52 -10.85
N LEU A 99 -0.22 11.95 -10.28
CA LEU A 99 -0.24 12.72 -9.02
C LEU A 99 -0.68 14.16 -9.19
#